data_1bc934d77e55bd3a0acf35577676ae0a
#
_entry.id   1bc934d77e55bd3a0acf35577676ae0a
#
_cell.length_a   1.000
_cell.length_b   1.000
_cell.length_c   1.000
_cell.angle_alpha   90.00
_cell.angle_beta   90.00
_cell.angle_gamma   90.00
#
_symmetry.space_group_name_H-M   'P 1'
#
loop_
_entity.id
_entity.type
_entity.pdbx_description
1 polymer ?
#
loop_
_entity_poly.entity_id
_entity_poly.type
_entity_poly.pdbx_seq_one_letter_code
_entity_poly.pdbx_strand_id
1 'polypeptide(L)'
;MTTVLILMATHNGGSFLAEQLDSIAAQSHADWRLMVSDDASSDNTPAVLQAFRAARPTGQVALVSGPGRGAAANFRSLIRQARLSGECLAFCDQDDVWHPEHLARGLEALAGIANPLALYGSRVQVCDAGLNPVGLSPLPSRPLCFRNALVQNVISGNTQIMSPAAAALLQAA
;
A
#
# COMPACT_ATOMS: atom_id res chain seq x y z
N MET A 1 5.72 -7.33 -17.89
CA MET A 1 4.70 -7.12 -16.84
C MET A 1 5.08 -5.84 -16.11
N THR A 2 4.12 -5.12 -15.54
CA THR A 2 4.39 -3.87 -14.83
C THR A 2 4.66 -4.19 -13.35
N THR A 3 5.84 -3.90 -12.86
CA THR A 3 6.18 -4.09 -11.44
C THR A 3 5.38 -3.10 -10.55
N VAL A 4 4.91 -3.55 -9.41
CA VAL A 4 4.29 -2.69 -8.39
C VAL A 4 5.23 -2.57 -7.19
N LEU A 5 5.65 -1.34 -6.86
CA LEU A 5 6.31 -1.06 -5.59
C LEU A 5 5.25 -0.78 -4.52
N ILE A 6 5.22 -1.63 -3.51
CA ILE A 6 4.33 -1.48 -2.35
C ILE A 6 5.10 -0.77 -1.24
N LEU A 7 4.57 0.32 -0.71
CA LEU A 7 5.10 1.04 0.45
C LEU A 7 4.23 0.75 1.67
N MET A 8 4.81 0.16 2.70
CA MET A 8 4.14 -0.16 3.96
C MET A 8 4.81 0.58 5.12
N ALA A 9 4.01 1.29 5.91
CA ALA A 9 4.45 1.88 7.16
C ALA A 9 3.97 1.02 8.34
N THR A 10 4.86 0.71 9.29
CA THR A 10 4.53 -0.11 10.47
C THR A 10 4.92 0.59 11.77
N HIS A 11 4.13 0.37 12.82
CA HIS A 11 4.43 0.70 14.21
C HIS A 11 3.58 -0.17 15.14
N ASN A 12 4.21 -1.05 15.94
CA ASN A 12 3.54 -1.95 16.86
C ASN A 12 2.36 -2.73 16.24
N GLY A 13 2.58 -3.28 15.04
CA GLY A 13 1.58 -3.99 14.24
C GLY A 13 1.59 -5.51 14.40
N GLY A 14 2.36 -6.04 15.35
CA GLY A 14 2.64 -7.48 15.44
C GLY A 14 1.43 -8.40 15.51
N SER A 15 0.26 -7.89 15.94
CA SER A 15 -0.98 -8.69 16.00
C SER A 15 -1.66 -8.89 14.65
N PHE A 16 -1.41 -8.03 13.65
CA PHE A 16 -2.11 -8.03 12.36
C PHE A 16 -1.19 -8.22 11.17
N LEU A 17 0.08 -7.85 11.34
CA LEU A 17 1.05 -7.75 10.26
C LEU A 17 1.27 -9.06 9.49
N ALA A 18 1.20 -10.20 10.17
CA ALA A 18 1.39 -11.50 9.51
C ALA A 18 0.31 -11.76 8.45
N GLU A 19 -0.96 -11.52 8.78
CA GLU A 19 -2.10 -11.69 7.85
C GLU A 19 -1.99 -10.74 6.66
N GLN A 20 -1.60 -9.49 6.90
CA GLN A 20 -1.38 -8.52 5.83
C GLN A 20 -0.25 -8.95 4.89
N LEU A 21 0.89 -9.37 5.43
CA LEU A 21 2.02 -9.83 4.62
C LEU A 21 1.68 -11.09 3.80
N ASP A 22 0.92 -12.01 4.38
CA ASP A 22 0.44 -13.21 3.68
C ASP A 22 -0.52 -12.83 2.55
N SER A 23 -1.37 -11.82 2.75
CA SER A 23 -2.26 -11.33 1.70
C SER A 23 -1.52 -10.70 0.51
N ILE A 24 -0.38 -10.01 0.77
CA ILE A 24 0.51 -9.51 -0.28
C ILE A 24 1.17 -10.68 -1.01
N ALA A 25 1.62 -11.68 -0.27
CA ALA A 25 2.24 -12.87 -0.86
C ALA A 25 1.28 -13.68 -1.75
N ALA A 26 -0.02 -13.63 -1.44
CA ALA A 26 -1.09 -14.32 -2.15
C ALA A 26 -1.65 -13.54 -3.35
N GLN A 27 -1.09 -12.39 -3.70
CA GLN A 27 -1.55 -11.61 -4.85
C GLN A 27 -1.39 -12.38 -6.15
N SER A 28 -2.44 -12.37 -7.00
CA SER A 28 -2.41 -13.00 -8.33
C SER A 28 -1.42 -12.33 -9.29
N HIS A 29 -1.14 -11.04 -9.10
CA HIS A 29 -0.05 -10.32 -9.74
C HIS A 29 1.24 -10.50 -8.94
N ALA A 30 2.15 -11.35 -9.43
CA ALA A 30 3.35 -11.74 -8.69
C ALA A 30 4.54 -10.77 -8.84
N ASP A 31 4.49 -9.83 -9.80
CA ASP A 31 5.58 -8.87 -10.07
C ASP A 31 5.45 -7.63 -9.18
N TRP A 32 5.74 -7.83 -7.88
CA TRP A 32 5.74 -6.77 -6.88
C TRP A 32 7.04 -6.75 -6.07
N ARG A 33 7.36 -5.58 -5.55
CA ARG A 33 8.39 -5.35 -4.53
C ARG A 33 7.74 -4.66 -3.34
N LEU A 34 8.20 -4.99 -2.14
CA LEU A 34 7.69 -4.40 -0.89
C LEU A 34 8.82 -3.64 -0.19
N MET A 35 8.57 -2.38 0.14
CA MET A 35 9.43 -1.59 1.02
C MET A 35 8.66 -1.25 2.29
N VAL A 36 9.16 -1.75 3.41
CA VAL A 36 8.54 -1.54 4.74
C VAL A 36 9.41 -0.61 5.55
N SER A 37 8.78 0.40 6.15
CA SER A 37 9.42 1.30 7.12
C SER A 37 8.83 1.08 8.50
N ASP A 38 9.64 0.60 9.43
CA ASP A 38 9.25 0.40 10.82
C ASP A 38 9.56 1.64 11.66
N ASP A 39 8.51 2.24 12.23
CA ASP A 39 8.59 3.51 12.98
C ASP A 39 8.88 3.27 14.47
N ALA A 40 9.98 2.56 14.75
CA ALA A 40 10.46 2.24 16.09
C ALA A 40 9.48 1.35 16.90
N SER A 41 9.02 0.25 16.32
CA SER A 41 8.20 -0.74 17.06
C SER A 41 8.95 -1.33 18.24
N SER A 42 8.22 -1.55 19.33
CA SER A 42 8.71 -2.18 20.57
C SER A 42 8.14 -3.58 20.81
N ASP A 43 7.21 -4.01 19.96
CA ASP A 43 6.61 -5.36 19.98
C ASP A 43 7.35 -6.33 19.04
N ASN A 44 6.71 -7.43 18.63
CA ASN A 44 7.27 -8.43 17.74
C ASN A 44 7.26 -8.03 16.24
N THR A 45 6.80 -6.83 15.86
CA THR A 45 6.79 -6.33 14.48
C THR A 45 8.11 -6.56 13.74
N PRO A 46 9.28 -6.17 14.29
CA PRO A 46 10.55 -6.35 13.59
C PRO A 46 10.88 -7.84 13.31
N ALA A 47 10.51 -8.73 14.22
CA ALA A 47 10.74 -10.17 14.04
C ALA A 47 9.87 -10.76 12.92
N VAL A 48 8.59 -10.36 12.85
CA VAL A 48 7.66 -10.76 11.78
C VAL A 48 8.18 -10.29 10.43
N LEU A 49 8.62 -9.04 10.32
CA LEU A 49 9.17 -8.46 9.08
C LEU A 49 10.43 -9.20 8.62
N GLN A 50 11.35 -9.51 9.53
CA GLN A 50 12.58 -10.24 9.21
C GLN A 50 12.28 -11.66 8.73
N ALA A 51 11.36 -12.38 9.38
CA ALA A 51 10.93 -13.71 8.96
C ALA A 51 10.30 -13.67 7.56
N PHE A 52 9.41 -12.73 7.30
CA PHE A 52 8.79 -12.57 5.98
C PHE A 52 9.84 -12.29 4.89
N ARG A 53 10.77 -11.35 5.14
CA ARG A 53 11.85 -11.03 4.20
C ARG A 53 12.73 -12.24 3.91
N ALA A 54 13.09 -13.02 4.92
CA ALA A 54 13.94 -14.19 4.77
C ALA A 54 13.30 -15.31 3.90
N ALA A 55 11.97 -15.36 3.88
CA ALA A 55 11.19 -16.32 3.08
C ALA A 55 10.96 -15.85 1.63
N ARG A 56 11.50 -14.70 1.21
CA ARG A 56 11.28 -14.13 -0.12
C ARG A 56 12.58 -14.06 -0.93
N PRO A 57 12.48 -14.00 -2.28
CA PRO A 57 13.65 -13.78 -3.14
C PRO A 57 14.44 -12.53 -2.70
N THR A 58 15.75 -12.60 -2.83
CA THR A 58 16.65 -11.48 -2.50
C THR A 58 16.25 -10.23 -3.31
N GLY A 59 16.05 -9.12 -2.62
CA GLY A 59 15.67 -7.84 -3.22
C GLY A 59 14.17 -7.60 -3.39
N GLN A 60 13.31 -8.61 -3.17
CA GLN A 60 11.86 -8.43 -3.26
C GLN A 60 11.30 -7.63 -2.06
N VAL A 61 11.89 -7.79 -0.87
CA VAL A 61 11.47 -7.10 0.35
C VAL A 61 12.64 -6.29 0.92
N ALA A 62 12.44 -4.97 1.06
CA ALA A 62 13.37 -4.05 1.70
C ALA A 62 12.79 -3.57 3.04
N LEU A 63 13.61 -3.60 4.09
CA LEU A 63 13.24 -3.07 5.41
C LEU A 63 14.10 -1.85 5.72
N VAL A 64 13.47 -0.76 6.12
CA VAL A 64 14.13 0.49 6.52
C VAL A 64 13.60 0.97 7.86
N SER A 65 14.37 1.81 8.54
CA SER A 65 13.92 2.45 9.78
C SER A 65 13.09 3.69 9.47
N GLY A 66 11.98 3.84 10.14
CA GLY A 66 11.15 5.03 10.11
C GLY A 66 11.72 6.17 10.95
N PRO A 67 11.15 7.38 10.84
CA PRO A 67 11.61 8.57 11.54
C PRO A 67 11.22 8.63 13.03
N GLY A 68 10.42 7.70 13.56
CA GLY A 68 9.88 7.72 14.92
C GLY A 68 8.90 8.89 15.17
N ARG A 69 8.14 9.29 14.16
CA ARG A 69 7.32 10.50 14.17
C ARG A 69 5.86 10.27 13.68
N GLY A 70 5.42 9.03 13.71
CA GLY A 70 4.06 8.61 13.36
C GLY A 70 3.84 8.36 11.86
N ALA A 71 2.67 7.82 11.53
CA ALA A 71 2.34 7.26 10.22
C ALA A 71 2.60 8.22 9.06
N ALA A 72 2.12 9.47 9.13
CA ALA A 72 2.29 10.44 8.05
C ALA A 72 3.77 10.75 7.75
N ALA A 73 4.60 10.90 8.79
CA ALA A 73 6.03 11.12 8.63
C ALA A 73 6.74 9.87 8.10
N ASN A 74 6.27 8.69 8.50
CA ASN A 74 6.79 7.41 8.06
C ASN A 74 6.51 7.17 6.58
N PHE A 75 5.28 7.36 6.10
CA PHE A 75 4.95 7.30 4.67
C PHE A 75 5.73 8.32 3.84
N ARG A 76 5.86 9.57 4.32
CA ARG A 76 6.68 10.59 3.65
C ARG A 76 8.14 10.13 3.53
N SER A 77 8.68 9.51 4.57
CA SER A 77 10.04 8.96 4.56
C SER A 77 10.17 7.84 3.51
N LEU A 78 9.19 6.92 3.44
CA LEU A 78 9.14 5.86 2.43
C LEU A 78 9.14 6.41 1.01
N ILE A 79 8.27 7.38 0.71
CA ILE A 79 8.17 8.02 -0.61
C ILE A 79 9.52 8.62 -1.03
N ARG A 80 10.21 9.29 -0.10
CA ARG A 80 11.52 9.92 -0.37
C ARG A 80 12.65 8.91 -0.55
N GLN A 81 12.58 7.77 0.13
CA GLN A 81 13.59 6.71 0.06
C GLN A 81 13.33 5.74 -1.10
N ALA A 82 12.09 5.66 -1.58
CA ALA A 82 11.72 4.80 -2.69
C ALA A 82 12.53 5.16 -3.94
N ARG A 83 13.14 4.15 -4.57
CA ARG A 83 13.83 4.32 -5.85
C ARG A 83 12.91 3.82 -6.95
N LEU A 84 12.13 4.75 -7.50
CA LEU A 84 11.21 4.48 -8.59
C LEU A 84 11.98 4.43 -9.92
N SER A 85 11.78 3.39 -10.70
CA SER A 85 12.36 3.19 -12.03
C SER A 85 11.30 2.84 -13.07
N GLY A 86 10.09 3.38 -12.90
CA GLY A 86 8.96 3.17 -13.81
C GLY A 86 7.91 2.17 -13.31
N GLU A 87 7.93 1.83 -12.01
CA GLU A 87 6.91 0.99 -11.38
C GLU A 87 5.63 1.77 -11.07
N CYS A 88 4.50 1.05 -11.00
CA CYS A 88 3.34 1.52 -10.29
C CYS A 88 3.64 1.56 -8.78
N LEU A 89 2.98 2.45 -8.04
CA LEU A 89 3.15 2.61 -6.59
C LEU A 89 1.84 2.27 -5.87
N ALA A 90 1.89 1.42 -4.86
CA ALA A 90 0.77 1.14 -3.97
C ALA A 90 1.12 1.48 -2.52
N PHE A 91 0.16 2.01 -1.76
CA PHE A 91 0.28 2.17 -0.32
C PHE A 91 -0.41 1.03 0.41
N CYS A 92 0.17 0.64 1.53
CA CYS A 92 -0.31 -0.47 2.35
C CYS A 92 -0.22 -0.10 3.83
N ASP A 93 -1.32 -0.24 4.55
CA ASP A 93 -1.33 -0.18 6.01
C ASP A 93 -0.96 -1.57 6.58
N GLN A 94 -0.57 -1.64 7.85
CA GLN A 94 -0.04 -2.87 8.46
C GLN A 94 -1.10 -3.87 8.91
N ASP A 95 -2.37 -3.46 8.93
CA ASP A 95 -3.50 -4.11 9.60
C ASP A 95 -4.71 -4.36 8.68
N ASP A 96 -4.51 -4.25 7.37
CA ASP A 96 -5.49 -4.64 6.35
C ASP A 96 -5.20 -6.06 5.83
N VAL A 97 -6.17 -6.62 5.10
CA VAL A 97 -5.99 -7.86 4.32
C VAL A 97 -6.39 -7.59 2.89
N TRP A 98 -5.46 -7.72 1.95
CA TRP A 98 -5.74 -7.46 0.55
C TRP A 98 -6.42 -8.63 -0.14
N HIS A 99 -7.47 -8.34 -0.90
CA HIS A 99 -8.06 -9.32 -1.80
C HIS A 99 -7.01 -9.85 -2.78
N PRO A 100 -6.99 -11.17 -3.12
CA PRO A 100 -5.96 -11.75 -4.00
C PRO A 100 -5.78 -11.07 -5.36
N GLU A 101 -6.81 -10.43 -5.87
CA GLU A 101 -6.78 -9.70 -7.15
C GLU A 101 -6.59 -8.19 -7.01
N HIS A 102 -6.26 -7.66 -5.82
CA HIS A 102 -6.16 -6.22 -5.58
C HIS A 102 -5.21 -5.54 -6.55
N LEU A 103 -3.98 -6.03 -6.67
CA LEU A 103 -2.97 -5.48 -7.59
C LEU A 103 -3.37 -5.66 -9.06
N ALA A 104 -3.85 -6.85 -9.43
CA ALA A 104 -4.23 -7.14 -10.82
C ALA A 104 -5.36 -6.22 -11.31
N ARG A 105 -6.41 -6.05 -10.50
CA ARG A 105 -7.55 -5.15 -10.83
C ARG A 105 -7.13 -3.69 -10.91
N GLY A 106 -6.26 -3.25 -10.00
CA GLY A 106 -5.74 -1.88 -10.05
C GLY A 106 -4.92 -1.60 -11.30
N LEU A 107 -4.05 -2.52 -11.69
CA LEU A 107 -3.25 -2.42 -12.92
C LEU A 107 -4.14 -2.44 -14.17
N GLU A 108 -5.14 -3.31 -14.22
CA GLU A 108 -6.11 -3.36 -15.33
C GLU A 108 -6.87 -2.03 -15.46
N ALA A 109 -7.37 -1.49 -14.34
CA ALA A 109 -8.06 -0.21 -14.33
C ALA A 109 -7.15 0.94 -14.80
N LEU A 110 -5.90 0.99 -14.33
CA LEU A 110 -4.92 2.00 -14.77
C LEU A 110 -4.59 1.89 -16.26
N ALA A 111 -4.50 0.68 -16.79
CA ALA A 111 -4.24 0.44 -18.23
C ALA A 111 -5.38 0.96 -19.12
N GLY A 112 -6.61 1.01 -18.62
CA GLY A 112 -7.77 1.57 -19.33
C GLY A 112 -7.84 3.10 -19.33
N ILE A 113 -6.95 3.80 -18.60
CA ILE A 113 -6.96 5.26 -18.47
C ILE A 113 -5.95 5.88 -19.44
N ALA A 114 -6.41 6.73 -20.34
CA ALA A 114 -5.53 7.41 -21.31
C ALA A 114 -4.59 8.45 -20.66
N ASN A 115 -4.96 9.01 -19.52
CA ASN A 115 -4.11 9.99 -18.82
C ASN A 115 -2.96 9.27 -18.10
N PRO A 116 -1.69 9.63 -18.38
CA PRO A 116 -0.55 9.02 -17.69
C PRO A 116 -0.51 9.30 -16.18
N LEU A 117 -1.11 10.42 -15.72
CA LEU A 117 -1.26 10.75 -14.31
C LEU A 117 -2.55 10.14 -13.76
N ALA A 118 -2.53 8.86 -13.48
CA ALA A 118 -3.70 8.11 -13.05
C ALA A 118 -3.52 7.53 -11.64
N LEU A 119 -4.62 7.52 -10.89
CA LEU A 119 -4.74 6.91 -9.57
C LEU A 119 -5.97 6.00 -9.58
N TYR A 120 -5.77 4.74 -9.21
CA TYR A 120 -6.84 3.81 -8.89
C TYR A 120 -7.07 3.79 -7.38
N GLY A 121 -8.31 3.62 -6.98
CA GLY A 121 -8.69 3.35 -5.60
C GLY A 121 -9.94 2.47 -5.55
N SER A 122 -10.05 1.65 -4.54
CA SER A 122 -11.18 0.75 -4.36
C SER A 122 -11.96 1.04 -3.08
N ARG A 123 -13.13 0.40 -2.95
CA ARG A 123 -13.84 0.34 -1.67
C ARG A 123 -13.15 -0.65 -0.74
N VAL A 124 -13.31 -0.43 0.55
CA VAL A 124 -12.87 -1.34 1.60
C VAL A 124 -14.05 -2.21 2.03
N GLN A 125 -13.83 -3.51 2.17
CA GLN A 125 -14.70 -4.41 2.90
C GLN A 125 -14.42 -4.24 4.38
N VAL A 126 -15.39 -3.78 5.15
CA VAL A 126 -15.28 -3.72 6.61
C VAL A 126 -15.56 -5.11 7.15
N CYS A 127 -14.66 -5.62 7.99
CA CYS A 127 -14.75 -6.93 8.63
C CYS A 127 -14.67 -6.80 10.16
N ASP A 128 -15.14 -7.81 10.86
CA ASP A 128 -14.86 -7.99 12.28
C ASP A 128 -13.43 -8.58 12.50
N ALA A 129 -13.04 -8.78 13.76
CA ALA A 129 -11.73 -9.34 14.11
C ALA A 129 -11.50 -10.78 13.60
N GLY A 130 -12.52 -11.48 13.17
CA GLY A 130 -12.44 -12.80 12.52
C GLY A 130 -12.46 -12.73 11.00
N LEU A 131 -12.30 -11.55 10.43
CA LEU A 131 -12.41 -11.27 8.99
C LEU A 131 -13.79 -11.60 8.39
N ASN A 132 -14.85 -11.71 9.21
CA ASN A 132 -16.19 -11.87 8.69
C ASN A 132 -16.71 -10.54 8.14
N PRO A 133 -17.28 -10.50 6.93
CA PRO A 133 -17.78 -9.29 6.31
C PRO A 133 -18.92 -8.64 7.13
N VAL A 134 -18.73 -7.36 7.47
CA VAL A 134 -19.73 -6.53 8.16
C VAL A 134 -20.42 -5.58 7.16
N GLY A 135 -19.68 -5.06 6.18
CA GLY A 135 -20.21 -4.14 5.19
C GLY A 135 -19.15 -3.64 4.21
N LEU A 136 -19.53 -2.70 3.38
CA LEU A 136 -18.63 -2.03 2.44
C LEU A 136 -18.51 -0.56 2.83
N SER A 137 -17.32 0.02 2.66
CA SER A 137 -17.13 1.47 2.81
C SER A 137 -18.10 2.23 1.89
N PRO A 138 -18.59 3.42 2.29
CA PRO A 138 -19.49 4.20 1.45
C PRO A 138 -18.89 4.51 0.08
N LEU A 139 -19.74 4.57 -0.96
CA LEU A 139 -19.33 5.15 -2.23
C LEU A 139 -19.26 6.68 -2.07
N PRO A 140 -18.29 7.36 -2.72
CA PRO A 140 -18.29 8.79 -2.79
C PRO A 140 -19.61 9.32 -3.34
N SER A 141 -20.28 10.22 -2.61
CA SER A 141 -21.56 10.81 -3.03
C SER A 141 -21.41 11.85 -4.16
N ARG A 142 -20.18 12.23 -4.47
CA ARG A 142 -19.82 13.20 -5.49
C ARG A 142 -18.70 12.67 -6.39
N PRO A 143 -18.57 13.13 -7.63
CA PRO A 143 -17.47 12.73 -8.50
C PRO A 143 -16.10 12.96 -7.84
N LEU A 144 -15.19 12.01 -8.02
CA LEU A 144 -13.81 12.14 -7.55
C LEU A 144 -13.14 13.29 -8.31
N CYS A 145 -12.78 14.36 -7.61
CA CYS A 145 -12.10 15.51 -8.18
C CYS A 145 -11.24 16.22 -7.15
N PHE A 146 -10.32 17.05 -7.62
CA PHE A 146 -9.41 17.81 -6.77
C PHE A 146 -10.14 18.65 -5.70
N ARG A 147 -11.26 19.29 -6.05
CA ARG A 147 -12.05 20.09 -5.08
C ARG A 147 -12.58 19.26 -3.93
N ASN A 148 -13.01 18.01 -4.19
CA ASN A 148 -13.45 17.11 -3.13
C ASN A 148 -12.27 16.66 -2.26
N ALA A 149 -11.13 16.38 -2.87
CA ALA A 149 -9.93 15.94 -2.16
C ALA A 149 -9.37 17.02 -1.21
N LEU A 150 -9.59 18.31 -1.51
CA LEU A 150 -9.21 19.41 -0.60
C LEU A 150 -10.06 19.48 0.68
N VAL A 151 -11.27 18.92 0.67
CA VAL A 151 -12.20 18.98 1.80
C VAL A 151 -12.22 17.69 2.60
N GLN A 152 -12.10 16.55 1.91
CA GLN A 152 -12.24 15.23 2.50
C GLN A 152 -11.37 14.22 1.75
N ASN A 153 -10.75 13.29 2.49
CA ASN A 153 -10.14 12.11 1.87
C ASN A 153 -11.25 11.23 1.27
N VAL A 154 -11.25 11.11 -0.04
CA VAL A 154 -12.28 10.36 -0.79
C VAL A 154 -11.82 8.99 -1.26
N ILE A 155 -10.51 8.70 -1.15
CA ILE A 155 -9.90 7.41 -1.50
C ILE A 155 -8.99 7.00 -0.35
N SER A 156 -9.31 5.88 0.30
CA SER A 156 -8.48 5.34 1.38
C SER A 156 -7.06 5.04 0.88
N GLY A 157 -6.04 5.44 1.65
CA GLY A 157 -4.62 5.29 1.26
C GLY A 157 -4.24 3.86 0.92
N ASN A 158 -4.65 2.92 1.75
CA ASN A 158 -4.39 1.48 1.62
C ASN A 158 -5.01 0.82 0.37
N THR A 159 -5.88 1.52 -0.36
CA THR A 159 -6.47 1.04 -1.61
C THR A 159 -5.86 1.66 -2.86
N GLN A 160 -4.96 2.62 -2.69
CA GLN A 160 -4.42 3.42 -3.78
C GLN A 160 -3.33 2.68 -4.56
N ILE A 161 -3.48 2.68 -5.89
CA ILE A 161 -2.42 2.27 -6.82
C ILE A 161 -2.24 3.39 -7.84
N MET A 162 -1.03 3.91 -7.95
CA MET A 162 -0.67 5.00 -8.83
C MET A 162 0.06 4.51 -10.07
N SER A 163 -0.21 5.14 -11.20
CA SER A 163 0.59 4.95 -12.41
C SER A 163 2.03 5.41 -12.19
N PRO A 164 2.99 4.94 -13.01
CA PRO A 164 4.40 5.34 -12.86
C PRO A 164 4.60 6.86 -12.92
N ALA A 165 3.88 7.56 -13.79
CA ALA A 165 3.98 9.02 -13.90
C ALA A 165 3.41 9.74 -12.66
N ALA A 166 2.30 9.24 -12.11
CA ALA A 166 1.73 9.79 -10.87
C ALA A 166 2.63 9.54 -9.66
N ALA A 167 3.25 8.35 -9.57
CA ALA A 167 4.21 8.00 -8.53
C ALA A 167 5.46 8.90 -8.60
N ALA A 168 6.01 9.14 -9.78
CA ALA A 168 7.15 10.04 -9.97
C ALA A 168 6.80 11.49 -9.58
N LEU A 169 5.61 11.97 -9.92
CA LEU A 169 5.13 13.30 -9.52
C LEU A 169 5.01 13.42 -8.00
N LEU A 170 4.45 12.40 -7.34
CA LEU A 170 4.35 12.37 -5.88
C LEU A 170 5.73 12.40 -5.20
N GLN A 171 6.73 11.70 -5.75
CA GLN A 171 8.08 11.67 -5.19
C GLN A 171 8.81 13.02 -5.35
N ALA A 172 8.49 13.79 -6.38
CA ALA A 172 9.09 15.10 -6.66
C ALA A 172 8.49 16.24 -5.81
N ALA A 173 7.35 16.01 -5.14
CA ALA A 173 6.66 17.02 -4.31
C ALA A 173 7.20 17.04 -2.88
#